data_dc37becb78ab59d2ac856ae763f03bae
#
_entry.id   dc37becb78ab59d2ac856ae763f03bae
#
_cell.length_a   1.000
_cell.length_b   1.000
_cell.length_c   1.000
_cell.angle_alpha   90.00
_cell.angle_beta   90.00
_cell.angle_gamma   90.00
#
_symmetry.space_group_name_H-M   'P 1'
#
loop_
_entity.id
_entity.type
_entity.pdbx_description
1 polymer ?
#
loop_
_entity_poly.entity_id
_entity_poly.type
_entity_poly.pdbx_seq_one_letter_code
_entity_poly.pdbx_strand_id
1 'polypeptide(L)'
;MKPMIDIEQLLTEAETGKVNRISERITDEAKPFWDGIESRVLAGRPIKPFVVSRLLKEHYGIKISESAVRNHFQNLVDNAKD
;
A
#
# COMPACT_ATOMS: atom_id res chain seq x y z
N MET A 1 7.93 27.78 8.82
CA MET A 1 6.92 27.90 7.78
C MET A 1 6.33 26.54 7.47
N LYS A 2 5.05 26.48 7.45
CA LYS A 2 4.42 25.20 7.18
C LYS A 2 4.50 24.87 5.69
N PRO A 3 4.54 23.59 5.36
CA PRO A 3 4.59 23.20 3.97
C PRO A 3 3.28 23.57 3.28
N MET A 4 3.42 23.98 2.05
CA MET A 4 2.25 24.28 1.26
C MET A 4 1.68 23.00 0.71
N ILE A 5 0.37 22.91 0.76
CA ILE A 5 -0.31 21.81 0.13
C ILE A 5 -0.28 22.06 -1.37
N ASP A 6 0.22 21.09 -2.10
CA ASP A 6 0.26 21.19 -3.54
C ASP A 6 -1.13 20.92 -4.10
N ILE A 7 -1.82 22.00 -4.43
CA ILE A 7 -3.20 21.91 -4.92
C ILE A 7 -3.25 21.13 -6.23
N GLU A 8 -2.25 21.29 -7.07
CA GLU A 8 -2.23 20.57 -8.35
C GLU A 8 -2.13 19.07 -8.12
N GLN A 9 -1.37 18.67 -7.14
CA GLN A 9 -1.27 17.26 -6.80
C GLN A 9 -2.61 16.71 -6.32
N LEU A 10 -3.30 17.49 -5.50
CA LEU A 10 -4.61 17.09 -5.02
C LEU A 10 -5.61 16.97 -6.16
N LEU A 11 -5.55 17.91 -7.09
CA LEU A 11 -6.44 17.88 -8.24
C LEU A 11 -6.16 16.70 -9.14
N THR A 12 -4.88 16.38 -9.32
CA THR A 12 -4.48 15.22 -10.10
C THR A 12 -4.99 13.94 -9.47
N GLU A 13 -4.88 13.83 -8.15
CA GLU A 13 -5.40 12.68 -7.44
C GLU A 13 -6.91 12.56 -7.61
N ALA A 14 -7.62 13.67 -7.55
CA ALA A 14 -9.07 13.68 -7.72
C ALA A 14 -9.47 13.25 -9.12
N GLU A 15 -8.72 13.69 -10.12
CA GLU A 15 -9.01 13.34 -11.50
C GLU A 15 -8.80 11.87 -11.80
N THR A 16 -7.69 11.34 -11.30
CA THR A 16 -7.33 9.94 -11.58
C THR A 16 -8.08 8.97 -10.69
N GLY A 17 -8.64 9.47 -9.59
CA GLY A 17 -9.27 8.61 -8.62
C GLY A 17 -8.26 7.72 -7.90
N LYS A 18 -6.98 8.01 -8.03
CA LYS A 18 -5.93 7.24 -7.40
C LYS A 18 -5.38 8.00 -6.23
N VAL A 19 -5.70 7.52 -5.06
CA VAL A 19 -5.11 8.02 -3.85
C VAL A 19 -3.80 7.26 -3.67
N ASN A 20 -2.92 7.78 -2.86
CA ASN A 20 -1.61 7.20 -2.57
C ASN A 20 -1.61 5.69 -2.64
N ARG A 21 -1.03 5.17 -3.68
CA ARG A 21 -0.90 3.73 -3.81
C ARG A 21 0.20 3.27 -2.88
N ILE A 22 -0.10 2.20 -2.19
CA ILE A 22 0.89 1.59 -1.31
C ILE A 22 2.15 1.25 -2.09
N SER A 23 1.98 0.73 -3.31
CA SER A 23 3.12 0.34 -4.13
C SER A 23 4.08 1.49 -4.40
N GLU A 24 3.60 2.72 -4.40
CA GLU A 24 4.47 3.88 -4.59
C GLU A 24 5.28 4.22 -3.35
N ARG A 25 4.83 3.75 -2.20
CA ARG A 25 5.53 3.97 -0.94
C ARG A 25 6.53 2.88 -0.63
N ILE A 26 6.42 1.75 -1.33
CA ILE A 26 7.32 0.62 -1.11
C ILE A 26 8.64 0.92 -1.79
N THR A 27 9.70 0.95 -1.00
CA THR A 27 11.04 1.18 -1.51
C THR A 27 11.56 -0.06 -2.23
N ASP A 28 12.60 0.12 -3.04
CA ASP A 28 13.20 -1.00 -3.73
C ASP A 28 13.67 -2.08 -2.77
N GLU A 29 14.14 -1.66 -1.61
CA GLU A 29 14.60 -2.56 -0.57
C GLU A 29 13.47 -3.46 -0.06
N ALA A 30 12.29 -2.89 0.10
CA ALA A 30 11.13 -3.60 0.62
C ALA A 30 10.36 -4.36 -0.45
N LYS A 31 10.65 -4.11 -1.70
CA LYS A 31 9.88 -4.67 -2.80
C LYS A 31 9.81 -6.20 -2.80
N PRO A 32 10.91 -6.92 -2.60
CA PRO A 32 10.84 -8.39 -2.55
C PRO A 32 9.91 -8.89 -1.46
N PHE A 33 9.94 -8.25 -0.30
CA PHE A 33 9.04 -8.61 0.79
C PHE A 33 7.60 -8.33 0.40
N TRP A 34 7.34 -7.16 -0.18
CA TRP A 34 6.00 -6.76 -0.57
C TRP A 34 5.45 -7.67 -1.66
N ASP A 35 6.25 -7.99 -2.66
CA ASP A 35 5.84 -8.90 -3.73
C ASP A 35 5.49 -10.27 -3.16
N GLY A 36 6.25 -10.75 -2.20
CA GLY A 36 5.95 -12.01 -1.53
C GLY A 36 4.63 -11.97 -0.79
N ILE A 37 4.34 -10.85 -0.14
CA ILE A 37 3.07 -10.66 0.56
C ILE A 37 1.91 -10.68 -0.42
N GLU A 38 2.02 -9.93 -1.52
CA GLU A 38 0.97 -9.89 -2.52
C GLU A 38 0.71 -11.26 -3.13
N SER A 39 1.77 -11.98 -3.38
CA SER A 39 1.67 -13.33 -3.93
C SER A 39 0.87 -14.25 -3.00
N ARG A 40 1.12 -14.13 -1.71
CA ARG A 40 0.41 -14.96 -0.72
C ARG A 40 -1.05 -14.55 -0.60
N VAL A 41 -1.32 -13.26 -0.67
CA VAL A 41 -2.70 -12.77 -0.63
C VAL A 41 -3.49 -13.33 -1.81
N LEU A 42 -2.89 -13.28 -2.99
CA LEU A 42 -3.54 -13.79 -4.20
C LEU A 42 -3.71 -15.30 -4.17
N ALA A 43 -2.84 -15.98 -3.44
CA ALA A 43 -2.95 -17.44 -3.26
C ALA A 43 -3.99 -17.81 -2.21
N GLY A 44 -4.64 -16.84 -1.58
CA GLY A 44 -5.66 -17.09 -0.58
C GLY A 44 -5.11 -17.37 0.81
N ARG A 45 -3.85 -17.01 1.05
CA ARG A 45 -3.25 -17.22 2.36
C ARG A 45 -3.69 -16.15 3.34
N PRO A 46 -3.82 -16.49 4.63
CA PRO A 46 -4.28 -15.54 5.65
C PRO A 46 -3.15 -14.59 6.07
N ILE A 47 -3.00 -13.53 5.31
CA ILE A 47 -2.03 -12.48 5.64
C ILE A 47 -2.77 -11.40 6.43
N LYS A 48 -2.21 -11.05 7.57
CA LYS A 48 -2.82 -10.07 8.46
C LYS A 48 -2.28 -8.67 8.18
N PRO A 49 -3.14 -7.73 7.77
CA PRO A 49 -2.69 -6.37 7.46
C PRO A 49 -1.97 -5.69 8.61
N PHE A 50 -2.44 -5.93 9.83
CA PHE A 50 -1.83 -5.38 11.03
C PHE A 50 -0.35 -5.79 11.15
N VAL A 51 -0.07 -7.06 10.92
CA VAL A 51 1.30 -7.56 11.02
C VAL A 51 2.16 -6.98 9.89
N VAL A 52 1.61 -6.92 8.68
CA VAL A 52 2.34 -6.37 7.54
C VAL A 52 2.69 -4.90 7.79
N SER A 53 1.75 -4.13 8.28
CA SER A 53 1.97 -2.73 8.60
C SER A 53 3.11 -2.58 9.61
N ARG A 54 3.11 -3.41 10.64
CA ARG A 54 4.14 -3.37 11.66
C ARG A 54 5.51 -3.75 11.11
N LEU A 55 5.57 -4.81 10.32
CA LEU A 55 6.82 -5.27 9.76
C LEU A 55 7.44 -4.25 8.81
N LEU A 56 6.61 -3.59 8.01
CA LEU A 56 7.09 -2.54 7.13
C LEU A 56 7.72 -1.40 7.94
N LYS A 57 7.08 -1.04 9.03
CA LYS A 57 7.60 0.02 9.88
C LYS A 57 8.89 -0.38 10.57
N GLU A 58 8.93 -1.58 11.13
CA GLU A 58 10.08 -2.04 11.91
C GLU A 58 11.30 -2.34 11.07
N HIS A 59 11.10 -2.93 9.90
CA HIS A 59 12.23 -3.41 9.10
C HIS A 59 12.60 -2.47 7.96
N TYR A 60 11.67 -1.67 7.49
CA TYR A 60 11.91 -0.81 6.33
C TYR A 60 11.64 0.66 6.58
N GLY A 61 11.14 0.99 7.76
CA GLY A 61 10.83 2.38 8.08
C GLY A 61 9.67 2.96 7.29
N ILE A 62 8.85 2.10 6.71
CA ILE A 62 7.72 2.51 5.89
C ILE A 62 6.47 2.58 6.74
N LYS A 63 5.86 3.76 6.81
CA LYS A 63 4.66 3.97 7.61
C LYS A 63 3.42 3.87 6.73
N ILE A 64 2.75 2.75 6.80
CA ILE A 64 1.49 2.53 6.10
C ILE A 64 0.50 1.99 7.12
N SER A 65 -0.69 2.57 7.15
CA SER A 65 -1.68 2.17 8.14
C SER A 65 -2.25 0.79 7.83
N GLU A 66 -2.74 0.14 8.86
CA GLU A 66 -3.40 -1.16 8.71
C GLU A 66 -4.57 -1.07 7.73
N SER A 67 -5.35 0.00 7.81
CA SER A 67 -6.48 0.19 6.92
C SER A 67 -6.05 0.28 5.46
N ALA A 68 -4.96 0.98 5.19
CA ALA A 68 -4.45 1.10 3.84
C ALA A 68 -3.98 -0.25 3.30
N VAL A 69 -3.31 -1.04 4.14
CA VAL A 69 -2.86 -2.37 3.75
C VAL A 69 -4.06 -3.27 3.47
N ARG A 70 -5.06 -3.21 4.34
CA ARG A 70 -6.27 -4.02 4.17
C ARG A 70 -6.98 -3.69 2.87
N ASN A 71 -7.13 -2.40 2.59
CA ASN A 71 -7.80 -1.97 1.36
C ASN A 71 -7.02 -2.41 0.13
N HIS A 72 -5.70 -2.35 0.20
CA HIS A 72 -4.86 -2.81 -0.90
C HIS A 72 -5.05 -4.30 -1.16
N PHE A 73 -5.08 -5.09 -0.10
CA PHE A 73 -5.29 -6.54 -0.24
C PHE A 73 -6.66 -6.83 -0.82
N GLN A 74 -7.68 -6.09 -0.40
CA GLN A 74 -9.01 -6.27 -0.92
C GLN A 74 -9.06 -5.98 -2.42
N ASN A 75 -8.38 -4.91 -2.83
CA ASN A 75 -8.31 -4.56 -4.24
C ASN A 75 -7.58 -5.62 -5.06
N LEU A 76 -6.51 -6.18 -4.50
CA LEU A 76 -5.80 -7.27 -5.17
C LEU A 76 -6.70 -8.45 -5.44
N VAL A 77 -7.46 -8.86 -4.43
CA VAL A 77 -8.36 -10.00 -4.55
C VAL A 77 -9.46 -9.70 -5.55
N ASP A 78 -10.04 -8.51 -5.46
CA ASP A 78 -11.12 -8.12 -6.36
C ASP A 78 -10.66 -8.09 -7.81
N ASN A 79 -9.47 -7.57 -8.06
CA ASN A 79 -8.91 -7.52 -9.41
C ASN A 79 -8.59 -8.92 -9.94
N ALA A 80 -8.18 -9.81 -9.06
CA ALA A 80 -7.83 -11.16 -9.46
C ALA A 80 -9.04 -12.01 -9.84
N LYS A 81 -10.23 -11.61 -9.39
CA LYS A 81 -11.45 -12.34 -9.70
C LYS A 81 -11.94 -12.10 -11.12
N ASP A 82 -11.47 -11.05 -11.72
CA ASP A 82 -11.80 -10.77 -13.11
C ASP A 82 -10.84 -11.50 -14.02
#